data_d4e14d29d368f1b0977980f44facc4c0
#
_entry.id   d4e14d29d368f1b0977980f44facc4c0
#
_cell.length_a   1.000
_cell.length_b   1.000
_cell.length_c   1.000
_cell.angle_alpha   90.00
_cell.angle_beta   90.00
_cell.angle_gamma   90.00
#
_symmetry.space_group_name_H-M   'P 1'
#
loop_
_entity.id
_entity.type
_entity.pdbx_description
1 polymer ?
#
loop_
_entity_poly.entity_id
_entity_poly.type
_entity_poly.pdbx_seq_one_letter_code
_entity_poly.pdbx_strand_id
1 'polypeptide(L)'
;MPCGYRGPHKGSGVDTGRAYARYVKTAVDCIEAGGRRPAAFICESMLGCGGQVLLPDGYLQAAFDHVRAAGGVCIADEVQVGFGRAGSHFWAFETQSVVPDIVTLGKPMGNGHPLAAVVTTPEIADAFHNGMEYFNTYGGNPVSCAVGLAVLDVIENEGLQENARLFLEINLGGTA
;
A
#
# COMPACT_ATOMS: atom_id res chain seq x y z
N MET A 1 0.20 15.97 -1.73
CA MET A 1 0.64 14.80 -2.51
C MET A 1 2.16 14.81 -2.58
N PRO A 2 2.85 13.71 -2.26
CA PRO A 2 4.31 13.63 -2.21
C PRO A 2 4.90 13.41 -3.60
N CYS A 3 4.88 14.45 -4.43
CA CYS A 3 5.38 14.42 -5.79
C CYS A 3 6.71 15.17 -5.88
N GLY A 4 7.81 14.45 -6.01
CA GLY A 4 9.15 15.03 -6.15
C GLY A 4 9.38 15.78 -7.46
N TYR A 5 8.50 15.62 -8.45
CA TYR A 5 8.56 16.30 -9.74
C TYR A 5 7.77 17.62 -9.74
N ARG A 6 6.50 17.61 -9.33
CA ARG A 6 5.61 18.78 -9.39
C ARG A 6 5.44 19.50 -8.04
N GLY A 7 5.63 18.80 -6.95
CA GLY A 7 5.43 19.34 -5.61
C GLY A 7 6.50 20.34 -5.16
N PRO A 8 6.36 20.89 -3.95
CA PRO A 8 7.28 21.88 -3.40
C PRO A 8 8.66 21.31 -3.06
N HIS A 9 8.76 20.03 -2.74
CA HIS A 9 10.03 19.34 -2.47
C HIS A 9 10.41 18.52 -3.70
N LYS A 10 11.58 18.78 -4.27
CA LYS A 10 12.05 18.16 -5.52
C LYS A 10 12.97 16.98 -5.24
N GLY A 11 12.95 16.00 -6.17
CA GLY A 11 13.78 14.80 -6.11
C GLY A 11 13.04 13.57 -5.57
N SER A 12 13.70 12.44 -5.63
CA SER A 12 13.16 11.13 -5.23
C SER A 12 13.77 10.57 -3.94
N GLY A 13 14.85 11.17 -3.43
CA GLY A 13 15.61 10.62 -2.31
C GLY A 13 14.96 10.84 -0.93
N VAL A 14 15.60 10.26 0.08
CA VAL A 14 15.13 10.18 1.46
C VAL A 14 14.83 11.56 2.09
N ASP A 15 15.61 12.58 1.78
CA ASP A 15 15.35 13.92 2.31
C ASP A 15 14.04 14.51 1.79
N THR A 16 13.73 14.26 0.51
CA THR A 16 12.46 14.64 -0.10
C THR A 16 11.30 13.86 0.54
N GLY A 17 11.46 12.56 0.74
CA GLY A 17 10.47 11.72 1.42
C GLY A 17 10.16 12.22 2.82
N ARG A 18 11.20 12.47 3.62
CA ARG A 18 11.06 13.01 4.97
C ARG A 18 10.41 14.41 4.99
N ALA A 19 10.75 15.26 4.01
CA ALA A 19 10.14 16.58 3.91
C ALA A 19 8.62 16.49 3.66
N TYR A 20 8.19 15.54 2.82
CA TYR A 20 6.76 15.29 2.62
C TYR A 20 6.09 14.64 3.82
N ALA A 21 6.77 13.72 4.52
CA ALA A 21 6.22 13.08 5.71
C ALA A 21 5.95 14.08 6.86
N ARG A 22 6.63 15.23 6.89
CA ARG A 22 6.32 16.31 7.85
C ARG A 22 4.88 16.84 7.71
N TYR A 23 4.27 16.77 6.53
CA TYR A 23 2.85 17.14 6.39
C TYR A 23 1.94 16.14 7.10
N VAL A 24 2.31 14.85 7.12
CA VAL A 24 1.60 13.83 7.91
C VAL A 24 1.75 14.16 9.40
N LYS A 25 2.98 14.47 9.85
CA LYS A 25 3.24 14.91 11.23
C LYS A 25 2.38 16.12 11.60
N THR A 26 2.33 17.15 10.75
CA THR A 26 1.50 18.34 10.98
C THR A 26 0.01 17.98 11.11
N ALA A 27 -0.48 17.06 10.27
CA ALA A 27 -1.87 16.61 10.37
C ALA A 27 -2.14 15.86 11.68
N VAL A 28 -1.20 15.00 12.10
CA VAL A 28 -1.26 14.31 13.40
C VAL A 28 -1.31 15.32 14.54
N ASP A 29 -0.40 16.31 14.55
CA ASP A 29 -0.33 17.35 15.58
C ASP A 29 -1.64 18.15 15.68
N CYS A 30 -2.25 18.47 14.53
CA CYS A 30 -3.55 19.16 14.49
C CYS A 30 -4.67 18.29 15.08
N ILE A 31 -4.68 16.98 14.83
CA ILE A 31 -5.66 16.06 15.40
C ILE A 31 -5.50 15.98 16.91
N GLU A 32 -4.25 15.86 17.41
CA GLU A 32 -3.93 15.79 18.83
C GLU A 32 -4.25 17.10 19.57
N ALA A 33 -3.95 18.25 18.96
CA ALA A 33 -4.31 19.56 19.50
C ALA A 33 -5.83 19.75 19.63
N GLY A 34 -6.61 19.04 18.80
CA GLY A 34 -8.07 18.97 18.90
C GLY A 34 -8.58 17.94 19.94
N GLY A 35 -7.72 17.39 20.80
CA GLY A 35 -8.06 16.40 21.83
C GLY A 35 -8.44 15.02 21.28
N ARG A 36 -8.05 14.70 20.04
CA ARG A 36 -8.30 13.41 19.37
C ARG A 36 -6.99 12.70 19.05
N ARG A 37 -7.09 11.45 18.62
CA ARG A 37 -5.96 10.70 18.09
C ARG A 37 -6.25 10.27 16.66
N PRO A 38 -5.25 10.16 15.79
CA PRO A 38 -5.44 9.55 14.47
C PRO A 38 -5.80 8.07 14.67
N ALA A 39 -6.86 7.60 14.02
CA ALA A 39 -7.20 6.17 14.04
C ALA A 39 -6.31 5.40 13.07
N ALA A 40 -6.15 5.92 11.86
CA ALA A 40 -5.35 5.30 10.81
C ALA A 40 -4.82 6.33 9.82
N PHE A 41 -3.75 5.94 9.14
CA PHE A 41 -3.26 6.56 7.91
C PHE A 41 -3.34 5.54 6.78
N ILE A 42 -3.98 5.89 5.67
CA ILE A 42 -4.06 5.05 4.48
C ILE A 42 -3.37 5.75 3.30
N CYS A 43 -2.58 5.00 2.56
CA CYS A 43 -1.90 5.51 1.37
C CYS A 43 -1.74 4.39 0.34
N GLU A 44 -1.95 4.71 -0.95
CA GLU A 44 -1.45 3.85 -2.03
C GLU A 44 0.08 3.79 -1.94
N SER A 45 0.66 2.59 -1.98
CA SER A 45 2.12 2.40 -1.87
C SER A 45 2.87 2.98 -3.08
N MET A 46 2.24 3.01 -4.23
CA MET A 46 2.55 3.81 -5.41
C MET A 46 1.26 4.49 -5.84
N LEU A 47 1.25 5.81 -5.94
CA LEU A 47 0.03 6.55 -6.26
C LEU A 47 -0.38 6.27 -7.71
N GLY A 48 -1.36 5.41 -7.90
CA GLY A 48 -2.01 5.16 -9.19
C GLY A 48 -3.17 6.13 -9.39
N CYS A 49 -4.28 5.89 -8.68
CA CYS A 49 -5.45 6.78 -8.70
C CYS A 49 -5.12 8.16 -8.10
N GLY A 50 -4.19 8.23 -7.17
CA GLY A 50 -3.70 9.47 -6.55
C GLY A 50 -2.84 10.35 -7.46
N GLY A 51 -2.64 10.01 -8.76
CA GLY A 51 -2.03 10.91 -9.73
C GLY A 51 -0.80 10.40 -10.47
N GLN A 52 -0.57 9.10 -10.54
CA GLN A 52 0.56 8.45 -11.24
C GLN A 52 1.90 8.98 -10.71
N VAL A 53 2.12 8.84 -9.40
CA VAL A 53 3.31 9.38 -8.72
C VAL A 53 4.01 8.29 -7.94
N LEU A 54 5.30 8.11 -8.20
CA LEU A 54 6.17 7.33 -7.32
C LEU A 54 6.46 8.15 -6.06
N LEU A 55 6.34 7.50 -4.92
CA LEU A 55 6.66 8.13 -3.63
C LEU A 55 8.17 8.32 -3.50
N PRO A 56 8.65 9.47 -3.02
CA PRO A 56 10.07 9.63 -2.69
C PRO A 56 10.50 8.63 -1.61
N ASP A 57 11.75 8.17 -1.68
CA ASP A 57 12.32 7.19 -0.76
C ASP A 57 12.14 7.60 0.71
N GLY A 58 11.78 6.64 1.55
CA GLY A 58 11.59 6.85 2.99
C GLY A 58 10.34 7.67 3.37
N TYR A 59 9.48 8.05 2.40
CA TYR A 59 8.24 8.77 2.70
C TYR A 59 7.31 7.96 3.59
N LEU A 60 6.97 6.72 3.18
CA LEU A 60 6.07 5.87 3.97
C LEU A 60 6.69 5.51 5.31
N GLN A 61 7.99 5.26 5.37
CA GLN A 61 8.67 4.95 6.63
C GLN A 61 8.48 6.09 7.65
N ALA A 62 8.82 7.32 7.27
CA ALA A 62 8.68 8.47 8.16
C ALA A 62 7.20 8.81 8.48
N ALA A 63 6.29 8.63 7.51
CA ALA A 63 4.86 8.83 7.73
C ALA A 63 4.29 7.81 8.73
N PHE A 64 4.63 6.53 8.58
CA PHE A 64 4.21 5.46 9.48
C PHE A 64 4.74 5.68 10.90
N ASP A 65 6.01 6.09 11.04
CA ASP A 65 6.60 6.42 12.34
C ASP A 65 5.81 7.52 13.06
N HIS A 66 5.42 8.58 12.35
CA HIS A 66 4.62 9.66 12.94
C HIS A 66 3.23 9.21 13.38
N VAL A 67 2.57 8.39 12.57
CA VAL A 67 1.21 7.90 12.86
C VAL A 67 1.22 6.89 14.01
N ARG A 68 2.16 5.94 14.00
CA ARG A 68 2.31 4.94 15.06
C ARG A 68 2.68 5.57 16.40
N ALA A 69 3.55 6.59 16.40
CA ALA A 69 3.89 7.34 17.61
C ALA A 69 2.67 8.00 18.26
N ALA A 70 1.65 8.35 17.47
CA ALA A 70 0.38 8.89 17.96
C ALA A 70 -0.69 7.82 18.26
N GLY A 71 -0.34 6.53 18.12
CA GLY A 71 -1.23 5.40 18.40
C GLY A 71 -2.18 5.02 17.26
N GLY A 72 -1.96 5.55 16.05
CA GLY A 72 -2.70 5.16 14.85
C GLY A 72 -2.11 3.95 14.15
N VAL A 73 -2.89 3.27 13.32
CA VAL A 73 -2.42 2.16 12.46
C VAL A 73 -2.13 2.64 11.03
N CYS A 74 -1.27 1.92 10.33
CA CYS A 74 -0.83 2.26 8.99
C CYS A 74 -1.37 1.24 7.98
N ILE A 75 -2.08 1.72 6.97
CA ILE A 75 -2.74 0.92 5.95
C ILE A 75 -2.05 1.15 4.61
N ALA A 76 -1.51 0.09 4.01
CA ALA A 76 -1.04 0.12 2.62
C ALA A 76 -2.19 -0.26 1.69
N ASP A 77 -2.50 0.63 0.76
CA ASP A 77 -3.46 0.35 -0.31
C ASP A 77 -2.73 -0.28 -1.50
N GLU A 78 -2.77 -1.60 -1.58
CA GLU A 78 -2.21 -2.42 -2.66
C GLU A 78 -3.27 -2.81 -3.71
N VAL A 79 -4.46 -2.21 -3.65
CA VAL A 79 -5.59 -2.55 -4.53
C VAL A 79 -5.25 -2.40 -6.01
N GLN A 80 -4.30 -1.55 -6.38
CA GLN A 80 -3.87 -1.37 -7.77
C GLN A 80 -2.46 -1.87 -8.06
N VAL A 81 -1.55 -1.80 -7.11
CA VAL A 81 -0.10 -1.96 -7.35
C VAL A 81 0.50 -3.25 -6.79
N GLY A 82 -0.25 -4.01 -6.01
CA GLY A 82 0.15 -5.33 -5.51
C GLY A 82 0.25 -6.40 -6.60
N PHE A 83 0.59 -7.61 -6.19
CA PHE A 83 0.70 -8.79 -7.06
C PHE A 83 1.81 -8.67 -8.12
N GLY A 84 2.98 -8.16 -7.72
CA GLY A 84 4.17 -8.10 -8.58
C GLY A 84 4.15 -6.99 -9.63
N ARG A 85 3.15 -6.09 -9.63
CA ARG A 85 3.06 -4.99 -10.62
C ARG A 85 4.18 -3.96 -10.51
N ALA A 86 4.78 -3.83 -9.31
CA ALA A 86 5.96 -3.01 -9.10
C ALA A 86 7.24 -3.58 -9.76
N GLY A 87 7.21 -4.83 -10.20
CA GLY A 87 8.36 -5.52 -10.80
C GLY A 87 9.40 -5.92 -9.76
N SER A 88 10.01 -4.98 -9.07
CA SER A 88 11.05 -5.23 -8.07
C SER A 88 10.56 -6.00 -6.84
N HIS A 89 9.30 -5.83 -6.45
CA HIS A 89 8.70 -6.44 -5.26
C HIS A 89 7.28 -6.95 -5.56
N PHE A 90 6.84 -7.95 -4.81
CA PHE A 90 5.48 -8.49 -4.95
C PHE A 90 4.44 -7.51 -4.39
N TRP A 91 4.76 -6.85 -3.27
CA TRP A 91 3.96 -5.77 -2.68
C TRP A 91 4.69 -4.44 -2.85
N ALA A 92 3.99 -3.42 -3.32
CA ALA A 92 4.62 -2.14 -3.60
C ALA A 92 5.09 -1.40 -2.33
N PHE A 93 4.51 -1.65 -1.14
CA PHE A 93 5.00 -1.09 0.12
C PHE A 93 6.42 -1.53 0.47
N GLU A 94 6.88 -2.68 -0.04
CA GLU A 94 8.23 -3.19 0.18
C GLU A 94 9.28 -2.26 -0.45
N THR A 95 8.93 -1.54 -1.52
CA THR A 95 9.82 -0.54 -2.16
C THR A 95 10.18 0.61 -1.21
N GLN A 96 9.39 0.84 -0.17
CA GLN A 96 9.60 1.84 0.87
C GLN A 96 10.17 1.26 2.17
N SER A 97 10.54 -0.03 2.16
CA SER A 97 11.08 -0.76 3.31
C SER A 97 10.21 -0.65 4.57
N VAL A 98 8.89 -0.75 4.40
CA VAL A 98 7.91 -0.72 5.51
C VAL A 98 7.13 -2.01 5.57
N VAL A 99 6.59 -2.30 6.77
CA VAL A 99 5.56 -3.31 6.98
C VAL A 99 4.32 -2.60 7.52
N PRO A 100 3.23 -2.55 6.75
CA PRO A 100 1.98 -1.94 7.20
C PRO A 100 1.27 -2.80 8.25
N ASP A 101 0.37 -2.19 9.01
CA ASP A 101 -0.46 -2.90 10.00
C ASP A 101 -1.68 -3.55 9.33
N ILE A 102 -2.13 -2.96 8.24
CA ILE A 102 -3.23 -3.46 7.39
C ILE A 102 -2.84 -3.28 5.92
N VAL A 103 -3.17 -4.29 5.10
CA VAL A 103 -3.03 -4.23 3.64
C VAL A 103 -4.39 -4.45 3.00
N THR A 104 -4.80 -3.56 2.11
CA THR A 104 -6.00 -3.74 1.29
C THR A 104 -5.63 -4.25 -0.10
N LEU A 105 -6.30 -5.29 -0.56
CA LEU A 105 -6.05 -6.00 -1.81
C LEU A 105 -7.30 -6.01 -2.68
N GLY A 106 -7.12 -5.95 -3.99
CA GLY A 106 -8.24 -6.00 -4.93
C GLY A 106 -7.77 -6.16 -6.37
N LYS A 107 -8.39 -5.51 -7.29
CA LYS A 107 -8.16 -5.47 -8.75
C LYS A 107 -7.32 -6.62 -9.34
N PRO A 108 -5.96 -6.62 -9.24
CA PRO A 108 -5.13 -7.69 -9.80
C PRO A 108 -5.37 -9.06 -9.15
N MET A 109 -5.86 -9.10 -7.90
CA MET A 109 -6.12 -10.34 -7.18
C MET A 109 -7.08 -11.28 -7.93
N GLY A 110 -8.10 -10.73 -8.55
CA GLY A 110 -9.07 -11.48 -9.36
C GLY A 110 -8.87 -11.33 -10.87
N ASN A 111 -7.96 -10.45 -11.30
CA ASN A 111 -7.66 -10.16 -12.72
C ASN A 111 -8.91 -10.01 -13.60
N GLY A 112 -9.88 -9.19 -13.16
CA GLY A 112 -11.15 -8.96 -13.81
C GLY A 112 -12.34 -9.66 -13.14
N HIS A 113 -12.10 -10.68 -12.30
CA HIS A 113 -13.13 -11.24 -11.43
C HIS A 113 -13.22 -10.45 -10.13
N PRO A 114 -14.43 -10.17 -9.59
CA PRO A 114 -14.58 -9.44 -8.33
C PRO A 114 -14.01 -10.23 -7.15
N LEU A 115 -12.82 -9.87 -6.70
CA LEU A 115 -12.15 -10.47 -5.56
C LEU A 115 -11.33 -9.41 -4.82
N ALA A 116 -11.49 -9.34 -3.52
CA ALA A 116 -10.75 -8.44 -2.65
C ALA A 116 -10.47 -9.09 -1.31
N ALA A 117 -9.44 -8.59 -0.62
CA ALA A 117 -9.10 -9.05 0.72
C ALA A 117 -8.53 -7.91 1.55
N VAL A 118 -8.59 -8.09 2.87
CA VAL A 118 -7.85 -7.29 3.85
C VAL A 118 -6.98 -8.25 4.64
N VAL A 119 -5.70 -7.93 4.74
CA VAL A 119 -4.72 -8.66 5.55
C VAL A 119 -4.30 -7.75 6.69
N THR A 120 -4.23 -8.29 7.90
CA THR A 120 -3.86 -7.51 9.09
C THR A 120 -3.14 -8.38 10.12
N THR A 121 -2.64 -7.75 11.19
CA THR A 121 -2.04 -8.48 12.30
C THR A 121 -3.08 -9.18 13.15
N PRO A 122 -2.71 -10.25 13.89
CA PRO A 122 -3.64 -10.93 14.80
C PRO A 122 -4.27 -9.99 15.83
N GLU A 123 -3.51 -9.04 16.38
CA GLU A 123 -3.98 -8.10 17.39
C GLU A 123 -5.11 -7.20 16.87
N ILE A 124 -4.99 -6.75 15.62
CA ILE A 124 -6.03 -5.92 14.96
C ILE A 124 -7.25 -6.78 14.62
N ALA A 125 -7.02 -8.01 14.14
CA ALA A 125 -8.10 -8.95 13.87
C ALA A 125 -8.89 -9.29 15.14
N ASP A 126 -8.20 -9.53 16.26
CA ASP A 126 -8.82 -9.79 17.55
C ASP A 126 -9.61 -8.59 18.09
N ALA A 127 -9.09 -7.36 17.90
CA ALA A 127 -9.80 -6.15 18.27
C ALA A 127 -11.10 -5.94 17.44
N PHE A 128 -11.17 -6.51 16.24
CA PHE A 128 -12.38 -6.50 15.42
C PHE A 128 -13.46 -7.45 15.96
N HIS A 129 -13.11 -8.48 16.74
CA HIS A 129 -14.03 -9.37 17.43
C HIS A 129 -14.70 -8.66 18.63
N ASN A 130 -15.50 -7.65 18.35
CA ASN A 130 -16.12 -6.76 19.33
C ASN A 130 -17.51 -7.23 19.81
N GLY A 131 -17.87 -8.46 19.52
CA GLY A 131 -19.18 -9.05 19.85
C GLY A 131 -20.28 -8.82 18.80
N MET A 132 -20.01 -8.02 17.78
CA MET A 132 -20.88 -7.91 16.60
C MET A 132 -20.51 -9.00 15.58
N GLU A 133 -21.51 -9.73 15.11
CA GLU A 133 -21.30 -10.71 14.06
C GLU A 133 -20.91 -10.02 12.74
N TYR A 134 -19.78 -10.44 12.17
CA TYR A 134 -19.41 -10.04 10.81
C TYR A 134 -19.94 -11.08 9.82
N PHE A 135 -20.78 -10.65 8.91
CA PHE A 135 -21.36 -11.51 7.87
C PHE A 135 -21.11 -10.92 6.48
N ASN A 136 -20.65 -11.74 5.57
CA ASN A 136 -20.48 -11.41 4.16
C ASN A 136 -20.98 -12.56 3.29
N THR A 137 -22.10 -12.37 2.61
CA THR A 137 -22.78 -13.41 1.83
C THR A 137 -21.88 -14.04 0.76
N TYR A 138 -21.05 -13.23 0.10
CA TYR A 138 -20.22 -13.69 -1.03
C TYR A 138 -18.73 -13.75 -0.71
N GLY A 139 -18.30 -13.26 0.43
CA GLY A 139 -16.90 -13.29 0.85
C GLY A 139 -16.40 -14.72 1.02
N GLY A 140 -15.25 -15.03 0.43
CA GLY A 140 -14.64 -16.35 0.51
C GLY A 140 -15.37 -17.45 -0.25
N ASN A 141 -16.25 -17.12 -1.20
CA ASN A 141 -16.93 -18.15 -1.96
C ASN A 141 -15.94 -18.98 -2.81
N PRO A 142 -16.21 -20.31 -3.01
CA PRO A 142 -15.24 -21.20 -3.65
C PRO A 142 -14.84 -20.81 -5.07
N VAL A 143 -15.76 -20.21 -5.84
CA VAL A 143 -15.48 -19.82 -7.23
C VAL A 143 -14.48 -18.66 -7.27
N SER A 144 -14.72 -17.61 -6.50
CA SER A 144 -13.80 -16.47 -6.42
C SER A 144 -12.44 -16.87 -5.87
N CYS A 145 -12.40 -17.75 -4.86
CA CYS A 145 -11.14 -18.26 -4.32
C CYS A 145 -10.36 -19.08 -5.36
N ALA A 146 -11.03 -19.93 -6.14
CA ALA A 146 -10.39 -20.69 -7.21
C ALA A 146 -9.83 -19.77 -8.30
N VAL A 147 -10.54 -18.70 -8.66
CA VAL A 147 -10.02 -17.67 -9.59
C VAL A 147 -8.78 -16.99 -9.02
N GLY A 148 -8.79 -16.59 -7.75
CA GLY A 148 -7.63 -15.95 -7.12
C GLY A 148 -6.40 -16.86 -7.09
N LEU A 149 -6.58 -18.15 -6.80
CA LEU A 149 -5.49 -19.13 -6.85
C LEU A 149 -4.93 -19.28 -8.28
N ALA A 150 -5.81 -19.40 -9.29
CA ALA A 150 -5.39 -19.48 -10.68
C ALA A 150 -4.61 -18.22 -11.14
N VAL A 151 -4.97 -17.04 -10.63
CA VAL A 151 -4.22 -15.80 -10.91
C VAL A 151 -2.80 -15.88 -10.31
N LEU A 152 -2.65 -16.38 -9.09
CA LEU A 152 -1.34 -16.56 -8.46
C LEU A 152 -0.49 -17.56 -9.24
N ASP A 153 -1.07 -18.69 -9.65
CA ASP A 153 -0.41 -19.71 -10.45
C ASP A 153 0.11 -19.12 -11.79
N VAL A 154 -0.68 -18.28 -12.44
CA VAL A 154 -0.26 -17.62 -13.70
C VAL A 154 0.86 -16.63 -13.45
N ILE A 155 0.78 -15.80 -12.40
CA ILE A 155 1.83 -14.84 -12.05
C ILE A 155 3.16 -15.56 -11.84
N GLU A 156 3.15 -16.67 -11.11
CA GLU A 156 4.34 -17.46 -10.82
C GLU A 156 4.86 -18.19 -12.05
N ASN A 157 4.00 -18.98 -12.73
CA ASN A 157 4.42 -19.86 -13.83
C ASN A 157 4.85 -19.09 -15.08
N GLU A 158 4.26 -17.92 -15.32
CA GLU A 158 4.63 -17.07 -16.47
C GLU A 158 5.68 -16.01 -16.11
N GLY A 159 6.13 -15.94 -14.87
CA GLY A 159 7.15 -14.99 -14.42
C GLY A 159 6.73 -13.52 -14.59
N LEU A 160 5.46 -13.20 -14.36
CA LEU A 160 4.90 -11.89 -14.68
C LEU A 160 5.52 -10.75 -13.88
N GLN A 161 5.97 -10.99 -12.66
CA GLN A 161 6.70 -9.98 -11.87
C GLN A 161 8.03 -9.64 -12.54
N GLU A 162 8.80 -10.63 -12.99
CA GLU A 162 10.06 -10.40 -13.69
C GLU A 162 9.84 -9.71 -15.05
N ASN A 163 8.77 -10.07 -15.77
CA ASN A 163 8.39 -9.37 -16.98
C ASN A 163 8.10 -7.88 -16.72
N ALA A 164 7.41 -7.56 -15.62
CA ALA A 164 7.16 -6.17 -15.22
C ALA A 164 8.48 -5.43 -14.90
N ARG A 165 9.42 -6.08 -14.23
CA ARG A 165 10.74 -5.51 -13.91
C ARG A 165 11.51 -5.18 -15.20
N LEU A 166 11.61 -6.14 -16.12
CA LEU A 166 12.30 -5.96 -17.40
C LEU A 166 11.66 -4.87 -18.27
N PHE A 167 10.32 -4.81 -18.29
CA PHE A 167 9.61 -3.76 -19.01
C PHE A 167 9.96 -2.36 -18.50
N LEU A 168 10.06 -2.18 -17.19
CA LEU A 168 10.46 -0.91 -16.57
C LEU A 168 11.91 -0.56 -16.93
N GLU A 169 12.85 -1.49 -16.87
CA GLU A 169 14.25 -1.27 -17.23
C GLU A 169 14.40 -0.84 -18.69
N ILE A 170 13.71 -1.49 -19.63
CA ILE A 170 13.77 -1.18 -21.06
C ILE A 170 13.18 0.21 -21.35
N ASN A 171 12.07 0.56 -20.73
CA ASN A 171 11.33 1.79 -21.06
C ASN A 171 11.80 3.02 -20.27
N LEU A 172 12.40 2.85 -19.10
CA LEU A 172 12.87 3.95 -18.26
C LEU A 172 14.39 4.14 -18.32
N GLY A 173 15.09 3.41 -19.19
CA GLY A 173 16.51 3.63 -19.45
C GLY A 173 17.44 3.15 -18.33
N GLY A 174 17.10 2.08 -17.61
CA GLY A 174 18.03 1.40 -16.70
C GLY A 174 18.54 2.25 -15.53
N THR A 175 17.77 3.20 -15.06
CA THR A 175 18.06 3.93 -13.80
C THR A 175 17.31 3.24 -12.65
N ALA A 176 17.89 2.15 -12.15
CA ALA A 176 17.59 1.64 -10.83
C ALA A 176 18.50 2.31 -9.81
#